data_01182e061d98eb8e125a21aaffbe3ac1
#
_entry.id   01182e061d98eb8e125a21aaffbe3ac1
#
_cell.length_a   1.000
_cell.length_b   1.000
_cell.length_c   1.000
_cell.angle_alpha   90.00
_cell.angle_beta   90.00
_cell.angle_gamma   90.00
#
_symmetry.space_group_name_H-M   'P 1'
#
loop_
_entity.id
_entity.type
_entity.pdbx_description
1 polymer ?
#
loop_
_entity_poly.entity_id
_entity_poly.type
_entity_poly.pdbx_seq_one_letter_code
_entity_poly.pdbx_strand_id
1 'polypeptide(L)'
;MLVPSLRAVSRTAPLGAVRCFSRCAVARNHYGNVVKGFDGAVANTPLIRINSLSDETGCEILGKAEFMEPGGSVKDRAALYMVLDAEKKGQLRPGGTVVEGTAGNTGIGLAHVCRARGYQCVIYMPNTQSQEKIDLLRMLGAEVYPVPAVPFDNPENYNHQAARHAERLDNAVWTNQFDNTANREAHILTTGPELWAQTRDEGLDGFICATGTGGTLAGITRYLKEASGGSIKCWLADPPGSVLYSYIKNKKLERTGTGSITEGIGQGRVTENLKPDVDLIDDALHIEDEASVEMIFRMLNEEGLYIGASSALNVVAAYRMAKLLGKGSRVATIIADGADRYQTRLFSRKWLESKKLYDAVPAPLQKYVVLP
;
A
#
# COMPACT_ATOMS: atom_id res chain seq x y z
N MET A 1 -14.19 76.55 0.49
CA MET A 1 -14.34 75.13 0.06
C MET A 1 -13.55 74.29 1.05
N LEU A 2 -14.25 73.65 1.99
CA LEU A 2 -13.68 72.84 3.06
C LEU A 2 -13.62 71.39 2.59
N VAL A 3 -12.44 70.74 2.67
CA VAL A 3 -12.22 69.32 2.45
C VAL A 3 -12.36 68.58 3.80
N PRO A 4 -13.21 67.55 3.93
CA PRO A 4 -13.30 66.79 5.18
C PRO A 4 -12.17 65.73 5.29
N SER A 5 -11.57 65.68 6.46
CA SER A 5 -10.56 64.71 6.88
C SER A 5 -11.14 63.31 7.07
N LEU A 6 -10.56 62.31 6.46
CA LEU A 6 -10.84 60.91 6.72
C LEU A 6 -10.19 60.46 8.04
N ARG A 7 -10.99 60.12 9.04
CA ARG A 7 -10.55 59.44 10.26
C ARG A 7 -10.30 57.94 9.95
N ALA A 8 -9.07 57.49 10.18
CA ALA A 8 -8.71 56.08 10.18
C ALA A 8 -9.37 55.40 11.42
N VAL A 9 -10.21 54.38 11.15
CA VAL A 9 -10.73 53.47 12.17
C VAL A 9 -9.77 52.31 12.28
N SER A 10 -8.99 52.26 13.36
CA SER A 10 -8.18 51.10 13.73
C SER A 10 -9.12 49.99 14.24
N ARG A 11 -9.30 48.94 13.45
CA ARG A 11 -9.90 47.69 13.91
C ARG A 11 -8.80 46.79 14.45
N THR A 12 -8.70 46.69 15.74
CA THR A 12 -7.91 45.67 16.44
C THR A 12 -8.63 44.34 16.28
N ALA A 13 -8.03 43.39 15.53
CA ALA A 13 -8.50 42.04 15.44
C ALA A 13 -8.21 41.27 16.75
N PRO A 14 -9.11 40.41 17.23
CA PRO A 14 -8.91 39.71 18.48
C PRO A 14 -7.78 38.69 18.39
N LEU A 15 -6.91 38.66 19.39
CA LEU A 15 -5.73 37.84 19.57
C LEU A 15 -5.98 36.30 19.55
N GLY A 16 -7.24 35.85 19.46
CA GLY A 16 -7.61 34.42 19.41
C GLY A 16 -7.38 33.73 18.07
N ALA A 17 -7.28 34.47 16.95
CA ALA A 17 -7.14 33.88 15.60
C ALA A 17 -5.68 33.46 15.26
N VAL A 18 -4.69 33.95 15.98
CA VAL A 18 -3.26 33.70 15.67
C VAL A 18 -2.80 32.33 16.18
N ARG A 19 -3.45 31.76 17.20
CA ARG A 19 -3.06 30.44 17.74
C ARG A 19 -3.51 29.24 16.91
N CYS A 20 -4.52 29.38 16.05
CA CYS A 20 -4.99 28.28 15.19
C CYS A 20 -4.05 28.04 14.00
N PHE A 21 -3.38 29.09 13.52
CA PHE A 21 -2.47 28.98 12.37
C PHE A 21 -1.09 28.37 12.69
N SER A 22 -0.62 28.47 13.93
CA SER A 22 0.69 27.92 14.30
C SER A 22 0.70 26.40 14.49
N ARG A 23 -0.44 25.77 14.78
CA ARG A 23 -0.59 24.31 14.88
C ARG A 23 -0.77 23.61 13.52
N CYS A 24 -1.11 24.34 12.46
CA CYS A 24 -1.18 23.84 11.08
C CYS A 24 0.15 23.93 10.30
N ALA A 25 1.25 24.30 10.93
CA ALA A 25 2.52 24.51 10.23
C ALA A 25 3.12 23.20 9.63
N VAL A 26 2.76 22.04 10.17
CA VAL A 26 3.20 20.74 9.63
C VAL A 26 2.40 20.35 8.37
N ALA A 27 1.14 20.77 8.26
CA ALA A 27 0.32 20.56 7.06
C ALA A 27 0.69 21.50 5.89
N ARG A 28 1.47 22.56 6.12
CA ARG A 28 1.81 23.58 5.12
C ARG A 28 2.79 23.12 4.04
N ASN A 29 3.56 22.05 4.25
CA ASN A 29 4.52 21.59 3.24
C ASN A 29 3.87 20.92 2.03
N HIS A 30 2.59 20.53 2.10
CA HIS A 30 1.88 19.94 0.97
C HIS A 30 1.23 20.95 0.03
N TYR A 31 0.87 22.15 0.50
CA TYR A 31 0.16 23.15 -0.30
C TYR A 31 1.07 24.23 -0.91
N GLY A 32 2.37 24.12 -0.76
CA GLY A 32 3.33 25.18 -1.16
C GLY A 32 4.19 24.88 -2.38
N ASN A 33 4.37 23.62 -2.77
CA ASN A 33 5.30 23.27 -3.82
C ASN A 33 4.60 22.65 -5.02
N VAL A 34 4.79 23.23 -6.20
CA VAL A 34 4.42 22.61 -7.47
C VAL A 34 5.34 21.42 -7.69
N VAL A 35 4.77 20.22 -7.79
CA VAL A 35 5.52 18.98 -8.09
C VAL A 35 5.64 18.77 -9.59
N LYS A 36 6.68 18.04 -10.02
CA LYS A 36 6.96 17.81 -11.44
C LYS A 36 6.43 16.44 -11.88
N GLY A 37 5.32 16.45 -12.61
CA GLY A 37 4.77 15.26 -13.25
C GLY A 37 4.38 14.15 -12.27
N PHE A 38 4.25 12.92 -12.80
CA PHE A 38 3.88 11.75 -12.03
C PHE A 38 4.90 11.45 -10.93
N ASP A 39 6.18 11.46 -11.24
CA ASP A 39 7.27 11.15 -10.30
C ASP A 39 7.24 12.02 -9.05
N GLY A 40 7.00 13.33 -9.25
CA GLY A 40 6.91 14.28 -8.13
C GLY A 40 5.63 14.16 -7.31
N ALA A 41 4.60 13.50 -7.84
CA ALA A 41 3.34 13.28 -7.15
C ALA A 41 3.35 11.97 -6.31
N VAL A 42 4.33 11.09 -6.53
CA VAL A 42 4.52 9.87 -5.73
C VAL A 42 5.05 10.24 -4.35
N ALA A 43 4.55 9.57 -3.32
CA ALA A 43 4.88 9.79 -1.91
C ALA A 43 4.09 10.95 -1.24
N ASN A 44 4.42 11.21 0.01
CA ASN A 44 3.77 12.23 0.86
C ASN A 44 2.26 12.03 1.04
N THR A 45 1.80 10.82 1.12
CA THR A 45 0.40 10.50 1.39
C THR A 45 -0.03 10.91 2.80
N PRO A 46 -1.30 11.24 3.05
CA PRO A 46 -1.77 11.54 4.38
C PRO A 46 -1.77 10.31 5.30
N LEU A 47 -1.70 10.58 6.61
CA LEU A 47 -1.96 9.61 7.65
C LEU A 47 -3.35 9.90 8.23
N ILE A 48 -4.28 8.95 8.13
CA ILE A 48 -5.68 9.10 8.48
C ILE A 48 -5.94 8.40 9.81
N ARG A 49 -6.54 9.10 10.79
CA ARG A 49 -7.11 8.46 11.98
C ARG A 49 -8.39 7.73 11.59
N ILE A 50 -8.48 6.46 11.90
CA ILE A 50 -9.71 5.66 11.72
C ILE A 50 -10.55 5.84 12.98
N ASN A 51 -11.54 6.76 12.89
CA ASN A 51 -12.24 7.26 14.07
C ASN A 51 -13.05 6.18 14.78
N SER A 52 -13.87 5.45 14.06
CA SER A 52 -14.74 4.40 14.61
C SER A 52 -13.95 3.37 15.43
N LEU A 53 -12.88 2.84 14.86
CA LEU A 53 -12.05 1.83 15.51
C LEU A 53 -11.20 2.41 16.65
N SER A 54 -10.75 3.65 16.51
CA SER A 54 -9.99 4.34 17.55
C SER A 54 -10.87 4.60 18.78
N ASP A 55 -12.09 5.09 18.56
CA ASP A 55 -13.03 5.37 19.62
C ASP A 55 -13.55 4.08 20.30
N GLU A 56 -13.77 3.02 19.52
CA GLU A 56 -14.16 1.69 20.03
C GLU A 56 -13.09 1.09 20.95
N THR A 57 -11.81 1.22 20.59
CA THR A 57 -10.72 0.61 21.36
C THR A 57 -10.15 1.49 22.45
N GLY A 58 -10.36 2.80 22.38
CA GLY A 58 -9.66 3.78 23.21
C GLY A 58 -8.17 3.88 22.89
N CYS A 59 -7.79 3.50 21.66
CA CYS A 59 -6.44 3.59 21.08
C CYS A 59 -6.47 4.58 19.91
N GLU A 60 -5.30 4.87 19.31
CA GLU A 60 -5.21 5.57 18.03
C GLU A 60 -4.85 4.59 16.93
N ILE A 61 -5.76 4.35 15.99
CA ILE A 61 -5.52 3.50 14.82
C ILE A 61 -5.38 4.40 13.59
N LEU A 62 -4.20 4.36 12.98
CA LEU A 62 -3.77 5.29 11.94
C LEU A 62 -3.51 4.54 10.64
N GLY A 63 -4.17 4.95 9.56
CA GLY A 63 -4.01 4.39 8.22
C GLY A 63 -3.19 5.31 7.31
N LYS A 64 -2.03 4.87 6.83
CA LYS A 64 -1.26 5.56 5.81
C LYS A 64 -1.95 5.39 4.45
N ALA A 65 -2.47 6.48 3.89
CA ALA A 65 -3.40 6.47 2.76
C ALA A 65 -2.69 6.28 1.40
N GLU A 66 -2.07 5.12 1.19
CA GLU A 66 -1.35 4.79 -0.04
C GLU A 66 -2.27 4.63 -1.26
N PHE A 67 -3.59 4.48 -1.06
CA PHE A 67 -4.57 4.57 -2.15
C PHE A 67 -4.66 5.98 -2.78
N MET A 68 -4.07 6.99 -2.14
CA MET A 68 -3.99 8.36 -2.66
C MET A 68 -2.71 8.62 -3.48
N GLU A 69 -1.86 7.63 -3.65
CA GLU A 69 -0.78 7.69 -4.64
C GLU A 69 -1.36 7.93 -6.03
N PRO A 70 -0.65 8.60 -6.96
CA PRO A 70 -1.20 9.02 -8.25
C PRO A 70 -1.67 7.87 -9.15
N GLY A 71 -1.06 6.68 -9.03
CA GLY A 71 -1.53 5.44 -9.68
C GLY A 71 -2.48 4.62 -8.80
N GLY A 72 -2.83 5.12 -7.60
CA GLY A 72 -3.86 4.58 -6.73
C GLY A 72 -3.42 3.43 -5.82
N SER A 73 -2.13 3.23 -5.59
CA SER A 73 -1.68 2.20 -4.64
C SER A 73 -0.25 2.41 -4.14
N VAL A 74 0.08 1.74 -3.04
CA VAL A 74 1.42 1.65 -2.44
C VAL A 74 2.52 1.23 -3.43
N LYS A 75 2.15 0.61 -4.55
CA LYS A 75 3.09 0.10 -5.55
C LYS A 75 3.70 1.18 -6.43
N ASP A 76 3.15 2.39 -6.45
CA ASP A 76 3.71 3.50 -7.21
C ASP A 76 5.10 3.86 -6.72
N ARG A 77 5.31 3.81 -5.39
CA ARG A 77 6.64 4.01 -4.78
C ARG A 77 7.65 2.96 -5.26
N ALA A 78 7.28 1.69 -5.16
CA ALA A 78 8.15 0.60 -5.59
C ALA A 78 8.45 0.66 -7.09
N ALA A 79 7.43 0.94 -7.92
CA ALA A 79 7.59 1.08 -9.36
C ALA A 79 8.56 2.18 -9.73
N LEU A 80 8.40 3.37 -9.15
CA LEU A 80 9.30 4.51 -9.38
C LEU A 80 10.74 4.17 -8.98
N TYR A 81 10.95 3.64 -7.78
CA TYR A 81 12.29 3.37 -7.28
C TYR A 81 13.01 2.24 -8.03
N MET A 82 12.29 1.21 -8.47
CA MET A 82 12.88 0.16 -9.31
C MET A 82 13.33 0.69 -10.67
N VAL A 83 12.58 1.60 -11.27
CA VAL A 83 12.97 2.23 -12.54
C VAL A 83 14.16 3.18 -12.33
N LEU A 84 14.13 4.03 -11.30
CA LEU A 84 15.24 4.93 -10.97
C LEU A 84 16.54 4.17 -10.66
N ASP A 85 16.45 3.04 -9.97
CA ASP A 85 17.59 2.17 -9.69
C ASP A 85 18.19 1.58 -10.96
N ALA A 86 17.34 1.11 -11.88
CA ALA A 86 17.78 0.59 -13.18
C ALA A 86 18.48 1.67 -14.03
N GLU A 87 17.97 2.91 -14.04
CA GLU A 87 18.61 4.05 -14.68
C GLU A 87 19.98 4.35 -14.05
N LYS A 88 20.03 4.46 -12.72
CA LYS A 88 21.24 4.74 -11.96
C LYS A 88 22.35 3.70 -12.21
N LYS A 89 21.96 2.43 -12.37
CA LYS A 89 22.88 1.32 -12.69
C LYS A 89 23.25 1.25 -14.18
N GLY A 90 22.67 2.10 -15.02
CA GLY A 90 22.89 2.06 -16.48
C GLY A 90 22.26 0.85 -17.19
N GLN A 91 21.37 0.14 -16.50
CA GLN A 91 20.64 -1.02 -17.03
C GLN A 91 19.48 -0.61 -17.94
N LEU A 92 18.95 0.61 -17.76
CA LEU A 92 17.86 1.18 -18.54
C LEU A 92 18.27 2.56 -19.06
N ARG A 93 18.27 2.73 -20.38
CA ARG A 93 18.58 3.97 -21.09
C ARG A 93 17.31 4.58 -21.67
N PRO A 94 17.26 5.89 -21.98
CA PRO A 94 16.09 6.53 -22.60
C PRO A 94 15.51 5.72 -23.77
N GLY A 95 14.18 5.58 -23.79
CA GLY A 95 13.46 4.79 -24.79
C GLY A 95 13.50 3.27 -24.60
N GLY A 96 14.12 2.78 -23.52
CA GLY A 96 14.19 1.36 -23.21
C GLY A 96 12.88 0.75 -22.74
N THR A 97 12.90 -0.54 -22.43
CA THR A 97 11.73 -1.34 -22.06
C THR A 97 11.83 -1.84 -20.64
N VAL A 98 10.79 -1.58 -19.86
CA VAL A 98 10.60 -2.14 -18.51
C VAL A 98 9.68 -3.35 -18.62
N VAL A 99 10.12 -4.49 -18.12
CA VAL A 99 9.37 -5.74 -18.15
C VAL A 99 9.11 -6.21 -16.72
N GLU A 100 7.87 -6.62 -16.41
CA GLU A 100 7.54 -7.18 -15.09
C GLU A 100 6.52 -8.32 -15.20
N GLY A 101 6.66 -9.29 -14.30
CA GLY A 101 5.68 -10.33 -14.05
C GLY A 101 4.79 -9.94 -12.87
N THR A 102 3.55 -9.52 -13.14
CA THR A 102 2.65 -9.07 -12.07
C THR A 102 1.18 -9.19 -12.43
N ALA A 103 0.37 -9.56 -11.43
CA ALA A 103 -1.08 -9.69 -11.57
C ALA A 103 -1.86 -8.42 -11.12
N GLY A 104 -1.18 -7.35 -10.69
CA GLY A 104 -1.89 -6.27 -10.01
C GLY A 104 -1.21 -4.90 -10.03
N ASN A 105 -1.27 -4.25 -8.89
CA ASN A 105 -0.90 -2.85 -8.69
C ASN A 105 0.51 -2.48 -9.15
N THR A 106 1.48 -3.38 -9.06
CA THR A 106 2.85 -3.11 -9.55
C THR A 106 2.89 -2.81 -11.05
N GLY A 107 2.13 -3.59 -11.85
CA GLY A 107 2.02 -3.35 -13.28
C GLY A 107 1.43 -1.98 -13.59
N ILE A 108 0.42 -1.56 -12.81
CA ILE A 108 -0.22 -0.25 -12.97
C ILE A 108 0.78 0.87 -12.62
N GLY A 109 1.47 0.77 -11.48
CA GLY A 109 2.50 1.73 -11.11
C GLY A 109 3.62 1.83 -12.16
N LEU A 110 4.11 0.68 -12.66
CA LEU A 110 5.12 0.66 -13.73
C LEU A 110 4.62 1.28 -15.04
N ALA A 111 3.36 1.02 -15.43
CA ALA A 111 2.80 1.61 -16.63
C ALA A 111 2.75 3.16 -16.53
N HIS A 112 2.36 3.69 -15.39
CA HIS A 112 2.39 5.14 -15.13
C HIS A 112 3.81 5.70 -15.18
N VAL A 113 4.75 5.09 -14.45
CA VAL A 113 6.16 5.53 -14.41
C VAL A 113 6.79 5.47 -15.79
N CYS A 114 6.60 4.38 -16.53
CA CYS A 114 7.12 4.23 -17.89
C CYS A 114 6.58 5.31 -18.81
N ARG A 115 5.27 5.56 -18.76
CA ARG A 115 4.65 6.62 -19.57
C ARG A 115 5.21 8.00 -19.24
N ALA A 116 5.38 8.32 -17.96
CA ALA A 116 5.91 9.60 -17.51
C ALA A 116 7.38 9.80 -17.91
N ARG A 117 8.16 8.72 -17.98
CA ARG A 117 9.61 8.75 -18.23
C ARG A 117 10.00 8.37 -19.67
N GLY A 118 9.03 8.06 -20.54
CA GLY A 118 9.30 7.74 -21.95
C GLY A 118 9.84 6.33 -22.21
N TYR A 119 9.49 5.37 -21.34
CA TYR A 119 9.83 3.96 -21.50
C TYR A 119 8.66 3.15 -22.07
N GLN A 120 8.98 2.02 -22.72
CA GLN A 120 8.00 0.98 -23.01
C GLN A 120 7.73 0.17 -21.76
N CYS A 121 6.51 -0.33 -21.61
CA CYS A 121 6.11 -1.16 -20.48
C CYS A 121 5.54 -2.48 -20.97
N VAL A 122 6.08 -3.58 -20.51
CA VAL A 122 5.64 -4.94 -20.87
C VAL A 122 5.28 -5.70 -19.60
N ILE A 123 4.03 -6.18 -19.53
CA ILE A 123 3.51 -6.90 -18.36
C ILE A 123 3.08 -8.31 -18.72
N TYR A 124 3.69 -9.27 -18.04
CA TYR A 124 3.24 -10.67 -18.02
C TYR A 124 2.33 -10.90 -16.81
N MET A 125 1.19 -11.54 -17.01
CA MET A 125 0.24 -11.80 -15.94
C MET A 125 -0.53 -13.09 -16.14
N PRO A 126 -1.05 -13.72 -15.05
CA PRO A 126 -1.91 -14.88 -15.20
C PRO A 126 -3.20 -14.54 -15.97
N ASN A 127 -3.61 -15.40 -16.90
CA ASN A 127 -4.85 -15.24 -17.67
C ASN A 127 -6.14 -15.41 -16.84
N THR A 128 -6.02 -15.69 -15.55
CA THR A 128 -7.10 -15.75 -14.57
C THR A 128 -7.45 -14.38 -13.97
N GLN A 129 -6.70 -13.33 -14.36
CA GLN A 129 -7.01 -11.98 -13.92
C GLN A 129 -8.24 -11.41 -14.64
N SER A 130 -8.89 -10.42 -14.01
CA SER A 130 -10.07 -9.80 -14.60
C SER A 130 -9.74 -9.03 -15.87
N GLN A 131 -10.70 -9.01 -16.82
CA GLN A 131 -10.51 -8.28 -18.08
C GLN A 131 -10.29 -6.79 -17.84
N GLU A 132 -10.95 -6.22 -16.83
CA GLU A 132 -10.83 -4.79 -16.48
C GLU A 132 -9.36 -4.43 -16.12
N LYS A 133 -8.62 -5.31 -15.45
CA LYS A 133 -7.20 -5.07 -15.13
C LYS A 133 -6.32 -5.10 -16.37
N ILE A 134 -6.58 -6.05 -17.28
CA ILE A 134 -5.86 -6.16 -18.54
C ILE A 134 -6.09 -4.91 -19.39
N ASP A 135 -7.34 -4.47 -19.47
CA ASP A 135 -7.73 -3.30 -20.26
C ASP A 135 -7.18 -2.02 -19.66
N LEU A 136 -7.18 -1.88 -18.32
CA LEU A 136 -6.56 -0.75 -17.64
C LEU A 136 -5.06 -0.64 -17.98
N LEU A 137 -4.31 -1.72 -17.91
CA LEU A 137 -2.90 -1.72 -18.27
C LEU A 137 -2.67 -1.32 -19.73
N ARG A 138 -3.49 -1.82 -20.65
CA ARG A 138 -3.43 -1.45 -22.06
C ARG A 138 -3.78 0.03 -22.30
N MET A 139 -4.80 0.55 -21.61
CA MET A 139 -5.16 1.98 -21.67
C MET A 139 -4.02 2.87 -21.14
N LEU A 140 -3.25 2.40 -20.18
CA LEU A 140 -2.04 3.07 -19.68
C LEU A 140 -0.85 2.94 -20.63
N GLY A 141 -1.00 2.20 -21.75
CA GLY A 141 0.01 2.05 -22.79
C GLY A 141 0.99 0.90 -22.55
N ALA A 142 0.69 -0.04 -21.66
CA ALA A 142 1.48 -1.25 -21.49
C ALA A 142 1.10 -2.32 -22.53
N GLU A 143 2.10 -3.05 -23.00
CA GLU A 143 1.91 -4.30 -23.72
C GLU A 143 1.67 -5.42 -22.70
N VAL A 144 0.55 -6.15 -22.82
CA VAL A 144 0.11 -7.11 -21.82
C VAL A 144 0.01 -8.51 -22.39
N TYR A 145 0.72 -9.44 -21.78
CA TYR A 145 0.75 -10.88 -22.10
C TYR A 145 0.05 -11.69 -21.01
N PRO A 146 -1.25 -12.00 -21.16
CA PRO A 146 -1.93 -12.96 -20.31
C PRO A 146 -1.44 -14.37 -20.65
N VAL A 147 -0.86 -15.07 -19.64
CA VAL A 147 -0.31 -16.41 -19.79
C VAL A 147 -0.97 -17.38 -18.80
N PRO A 148 -0.91 -18.71 -19.03
CA PRO A 148 -1.47 -19.68 -18.10
C PRO A 148 -0.97 -19.50 -16.66
N ALA A 149 -1.89 -19.59 -15.69
CA ALA A 149 -1.57 -19.54 -14.27
C ALA A 149 -0.90 -20.85 -13.84
N VAL A 150 0.39 -20.83 -13.60
CA VAL A 150 1.18 -21.99 -13.14
C VAL A 150 1.99 -21.63 -11.89
N PRO A 151 2.36 -22.61 -11.04
CA PRO A 151 3.18 -22.38 -9.85
C PRO A 151 4.53 -21.70 -10.18
N PHE A 152 5.12 -21.05 -9.20
CA PHE A 152 6.37 -20.27 -9.40
C PHE A 152 7.58 -21.14 -9.81
N ASP A 153 7.64 -22.37 -9.38
CA ASP A 153 8.68 -23.35 -9.77
C ASP A 153 8.57 -23.84 -11.21
N ASN A 154 7.43 -23.59 -11.88
CA ASN A 154 7.26 -23.91 -13.29
C ASN A 154 7.98 -22.84 -14.15
N PRO A 155 8.85 -23.24 -15.12
CA PRO A 155 9.53 -22.31 -16.03
C PRO A 155 8.59 -21.41 -16.86
N GLU A 156 7.33 -21.84 -17.06
CA GLU A 156 6.31 -21.05 -17.76
C GLU A 156 5.53 -20.11 -16.85
N ASN A 157 5.95 -19.95 -15.59
CA ASN A 157 5.38 -18.92 -14.72
C ASN A 157 5.61 -17.51 -15.31
N TYR A 158 4.63 -16.66 -15.20
CA TYR A 158 4.64 -15.31 -15.77
C TYR A 158 5.87 -14.47 -15.34
N ASN A 159 6.41 -14.68 -14.14
CA ASN A 159 7.64 -14.00 -13.69
C ASN A 159 8.87 -14.44 -14.52
N HIS A 160 9.00 -15.75 -14.76
CA HIS A 160 10.12 -16.27 -15.55
C HIS A 160 10.01 -15.91 -17.03
N GLN A 161 8.78 -15.83 -17.56
CA GLN A 161 8.55 -15.34 -18.92
C GLN A 161 8.91 -13.87 -19.06
N ALA A 162 8.57 -13.03 -18.07
CA ALA A 162 8.97 -11.62 -18.03
C ALA A 162 10.50 -11.46 -18.02
N ALA A 163 11.20 -12.23 -17.18
CA ALA A 163 12.66 -12.22 -17.13
C ALA A 163 13.28 -12.57 -18.49
N ARG A 164 12.86 -13.70 -19.09
CA ARG A 164 13.33 -14.12 -20.43
C ARG A 164 12.98 -13.11 -21.52
N HIS A 165 11.89 -12.37 -21.39
CA HIS A 165 11.56 -11.31 -22.36
C HIS A 165 12.57 -10.17 -22.28
N ALA A 166 12.86 -9.69 -21.06
CA ALA A 166 13.84 -8.62 -20.87
C ALA A 166 15.25 -9.01 -21.38
N GLU A 167 15.67 -10.25 -21.13
CA GLU A 167 16.98 -10.77 -21.58
C GLU A 167 17.17 -10.79 -23.10
N ARG A 168 16.08 -10.80 -23.89
CA ARG A 168 16.12 -10.83 -25.36
C ARG A 168 16.23 -9.44 -25.99
N LEU A 169 16.12 -8.39 -25.22
CA LEU A 169 16.12 -7.01 -25.69
C LEU A 169 17.39 -6.26 -25.26
N ASP A 170 17.95 -5.46 -26.14
CA ASP A 170 19.23 -4.75 -25.87
C ASP A 170 19.13 -3.65 -24.81
N ASN A 171 17.98 -3.04 -24.65
CA ASN A 171 17.76 -1.94 -23.69
C ASN A 171 16.49 -2.22 -22.90
N ALA A 172 16.52 -3.27 -22.10
CA ALA A 172 15.40 -3.66 -21.29
C ALA A 172 15.83 -4.11 -19.90
N VAL A 173 14.93 -3.98 -18.94
CA VAL A 173 15.14 -4.44 -17.58
C VAL A 173 13.90 -5.20 -17.08
N TRP A 174 14.12 -6.37 -16.50
CA TRP A 174 13.15 -7.02 -15.64
C TRP A 174 13.26 -6.42 -14.24
N THR A 175 12.20 -5.76 -13.78
CA THR A 175 12.24 -5.03 -12.50
C THR A 175 12.28 -5.95 -11.29
N ASN A 176 11.81 -7.21 -11.40
CA ASN A 176 11.87 -8.23 -10.35
C ASN A 176 11.42 -7.72 -8.98
N GLN A 177 10.16 -7.32 -8.88
CA GLN A 177 9.60 -6.67 -7.69
C GLN A 177 9.83 -7.41 -6.36
N PHE A 178 10.02 -8.73 -6.40
CA PHE A 178 10.18 -9.56 -5.19
C PHE A 178 11.61 -9.55 -4.65
N ASP A 179 12.60 -9.47 -5.52
CA ASP A 179 14.01 -9.64 -5.13
C ASP A 179 14.87 -8.41 -5.44
N ASN A 180 14.37 -7.44 -6.20
CA ASN A 180 15.00 -6.14 -6.37
C ASN A 180 14.77 -5.26 -5.13
N THR A 181 15.82 -5.06 -4.35
CA THR A 181 15.77 -4.31 -3.07
C THR A 181 15.51 -2.82 -3.23
N ALA A 182 15.50 -2.27 -4.46
CA ALA A 182 15.03 -0.90 -4.70
C ALA A 182 13.55 -0.70 -4.29
N ASN A 183 12.74 -1.76 -4.34
CA ASN A 183 11.40 -1.76 -3.78
C ASN A 183 11.40 -1.47 -2.26
N ARG A 184 12.24 -2.16 -1.51
CA ARG A 184 12.43 -1.94 -0.06
C ARG A 184 13.00 -0.54 0.22
N GLU A 185 13.97 -0.11 -0.58
CA GLU A 185 14.62 1.20 -0.47
C GLU A 185 13.62 2.36 -0.61
N ALA A 186 12.62 2.23 -1.49
CA ALA A 186 11.54 3.21 -1.63
C ALA A 186 10.87 3.53 -0.28
N HIS A 187 10.61 2.51 0.52
CA HIS A 187 9.93 2.65 1.81
C HIS A 187 10.87 3.10 2.94
N ILE A 188 12.16 2.77 2.88
CA ILE A 188 13.18 3.33 3.79
C ILE A 188 13.32 4.84 3.58
N LEU A 189 13.31 5.28 2.31
CA LEU A 189 13.57 6.67 1.97
C LEU A 189 12.33 7.57 1.97
N THR A 190 11.12 6.99 1.92
CA THR A 190 9.89 7.78 1.82
C THR A 190 8.87 7.42 2.90
N THR A 191 8.23 6.27 2.84
CA THR A 191 7.10 5.92 3.71
C THR A 191 7.47 5.86 5.20
N GLY A 192 8.63 5.31 5.54
CA GLY A 192 9.13 5.28 6.91
C GLY A 192 9.37 6.68 7.49
N PRO A 193 10.14 7.56 6.81
CA PRO A 193 10.31 8.97 7.19
C PRO A 193 8.99 9.73 7.31
N GLU A 194 8.05 9.53 6.38
CA GLU A 194 6.74 10.17 6.41
C GLU A 194 5.94 9.76 7.65
N LEU A 195 5.84 8.46 7.93
CA LEU A 195 5.17 7.95 9.13
C LEU A 195 5.79 8.51 10.40
N TRP A 196 7.13 8.49 10.49
CA TRP A 196 7.84 9.06 11.63
C TRP A 196 7.54 10.53 11.83
N ALA A 197 7.60 11.33 10.75
CA ALA A 197 7.32 12.76 10.81
C ALA A 197 5.87 13.07 11.18
N GLN A 198 4.92 12.25 10.72
CA GLN A 198 3.48 12.40 10.97
C GLN A 198 3.07 11.96 12.39
N THR A 199 3.90 11.17 13.08
CA THR A 199 3.59 10.63 14.41
C THR A 199 4.52 11.13 15.53
N ARG A 200 5.61 11.84 15.21
CA ARG A 200 6.68 12.18 16.16
C ARG A 200 6.22 12.99 17.38
N ASP A 201 5.22 13.87 17.23
CA ASP A 201 4.80 14.78 18.31
C ASP A 201 4.00 14.07 19.40
N GLU A 202 3.33 12.97 19.04
CA GLU A 202 2.48 12.19 19.94
C GLU A 202 2.99 10.75 20.13
N GLY A 203 4.01 10.36 19.38
CA GLY A 203 4.61 9.04 19.41
C GLY A 203 3.91 7.99 18.54
N LEU A 204 4.49 6.82 18.45
CA LEU A 204 3.96 5.62 17.82
C LEU A 204 4.41 4.39 18.61
N ASP A 205 3.47 3.52 19.00
CA ASP A 205 3.77 2.31 19.77
C ASP A 205 3.93 1.09 18.86
N GLY A 206 3.16 1.05 17.76
CA GLY A 206 3.14 -0.09 16.87
C GLY A 206 2.94 0.26 15.40
N PHE A 207 3.55 -0.56 14.55
CA PHE A 207 3.32 -0.60 13.12
C PHE A 207 3.04 -2.03 12.68
N ILE A 208 2.01 -2.23 11.88
CA ILE A 208 1.65 -3.54 11.34
C ILE A 208 1.19 -3.41 9.90
N CYS A 209 1.69 -4.26 9.02
CA CYS A 209 1.10 -4.40 7.68
C CYS A 209 1.36 -5.78 7.08
N ALA A 210 0.56 -6.11 6.07
CA ALA A 210 0.74 -7.30 5.27
C ALA A 210 1.93 -7.19 4.32
N THR A 211 2.39 -8.33 3.84
CA THR A 211 3.47 -8.38 2.88
C THR A 211 3.17 -9.33 1.71
N GLY A 212 3.44 -8.83 0.51
CA GLY A 212 3.55 -9.62 -0.71
C GLY A 212 5.02 -9.67 -1.14
N THR A 213 5.53 -8.58 -1.68
CA THR A 213 6.96 -8.48 -2.07
C THR A 213 7.92 -8.32 -0.90
N GLY A 214 7.43 -7.89 0.26
CA GLY A 214 8.23 -7.64 1.44
C GLY A 214 8.74 -6.21 1.58
N GLY A 215 8.79 -5.44 0.50
CA GLY A 215 9.42 -4.11 0.49
C GLY A 215 8.81 -3.12 1.49
N THR A 216 7.49 -3.02 1.53
CA THR A 216 6.78 -2.07 2.40
C THR A 216 7.02 -2.37 3.88
N LEU A 217 6.74 -3.62 4.30
CA LEU A 217 6.92 -4.02 5.69
C LEU A 217 8.40 -3.86 6.12
N ALA A 218 9.33 -4.40 5.32
CA ALA A 218 10.76 -4.37 5.63
C ALA A 218 11.30 -2.94 5.68
N GLY A 219 11.02 -2.12 4.66
CA GLY A 219 11.56 -0.76 4.58
C GLY A 219 11.06 0.15 5.70
N ILE A 220 9.76 0.09 6.02
CA ILE A 220 9.18 0.86 7.13
C ILE A 220 9.71 0.35 8.47
N THR A 221 9.74 -0.97 8.67
CA THR A 221 10.28 -1.57 9.90
C THR A 221 11.73 -1.14 10.14
N ARG A 222 12.60 -1.23 9.13
CA ARG A 222 13.99 -0.77 9.20
C ARG A 222 14.07 0.67 9.70
N TYR A 223 13.35 1.57 9.03
CA TYR A 223 13.38 2.99 9.36
C TYR A 223 12.85 3.26 10.78
N LEU A 224 11.68 2.72 11.12
CA LEU A 224 11.05 2.96 12.42
C LEU A 224 11.89 2.39 13.58
N LYS A 225 12.48 1.21 13.42
CA LYS A 225 13.38 0.62 14.41
C LYS A 225 14.62 1.50 14.64
N GLU A 226 15.24 2.00 13.58
CA GLU A 226 16.40 2.90 13.68
C GLU A 226 16.03 4.25 14.31
N ALA A 227 14.95 4.87 13.85
CA ALA A 227 14.52 6.18 14.34
C ALA A 227 14.07 6.17 15.82
N SER A 228 13.48 5.06 16.28
CA SER A 228 12.95 4.91 17.64
C SER A 228 13.92 4.24 18.62
N GLY A 229 15.11 3.86 18.18
CA GLY A 229 16.02 3.03 19.00
C GLY A 229 15.44 1.65 19.34
N GLY A 230 14.55 1.12 18.47
CA GLY A 230 13.93 -0.20 18.62
C GLY A 230 12.65 -0.22 19.46
N SER A 231 12.16 0.91 19.96
CA SER A 231 10.98 0.95 20.85
C SER A 231 9.67 0.63 20.14
N ILE A 232 9.48 1.05 18.88
CA ILE A 232 8.26 0.78 18.13
C ILE A 232 8.15 -0.71 17.78
N LYS A 233 7.01 -1.33 18.11
CA LYS A 233 6.72 -2.72 17.76
C LYS A 233 6.31 -2.80 16.28
N CYS A 234 7.01 -3.62 15.51
CA CYS A 234 6.74 -3.83 14.08
C CYS A 234 6.28 -5.27 13.86
N TRP A 235 5.04 -5.47 13.40
CA TRP A 235 4.43 -6.79 13.25
C TRP A 235 4.02 -7.06 11.79
N LEU A 236 3.96 -8.33 11.45
CA LEU A 236 3.43 -8.83 10.18
C LEU A 236 1.93 -9.14 10.31
N ALA A 237 1.12 -8.67 9.36
CA ALA A 237 -0.22 -9.18 9.11
C ALA A 237 -0.17 -10.19 7.97
N ASP A 238 -0.67 -11.41 8.16
CA ASP A 238 -0.50 -12.47 7.17
C ASP A 238 -1.84 -13.15 6.83
N PRO A 239 -2.18 -13.27 5.52
CA PRO A 239 -3.43 -13.91 5.09
C PRO A 239 -3.32 -15.43 5.06
N PRO A 240 -4.46 -16.15 4.94
CA PRO A 240 -4.48 -17.57 4.66
C PRO A 240 -3.69 -17.93 3.39
N GLY A 241 -3.00 -19.07 3.42
CA GLY A 241 -2.18 -19.56 2.30
C GLY A 241 -0.75 -19.04 2.26
N SER A 242 -0.39 -18.10 3.12
CA SER A 242 0.99 -17.63 3.31
C SER A 242 1.77 -18.53 4.26
N VAL A 243 3.11 -18.46 4.18
CA VAL A 243 4.03 -19.16 5.09
C VAL A 243 4.69 -18.21 6.10
N LEU A 244 4.49 -16.89 5.95
CA LEU A 244 5.29 -15.91 6.69
C LEU A 244 4.86 -15.78 8.14
N TYR A 245 3.59 -15.94 8.47
CA TYR A 245 3.14 -16.03 9.86
C TYR A 245 3.89 -17.13 10.61
N SER A 246 3.91 -18.33 10.05
CA SER A 246 4.61 -19.47 10.63
C SER A 246 6.11 -19.23 10.72
N TYR A 247 6.69 -18.58 9.71
CA TYR A 247 8.11 -18.23 9.70
C TYR A 247 8.49 -17.23 10.81
N ILE A 248 7.69 -16.18 11.02
CA ILE A 248 7.94 -15.21 12.09
C ILE A 248 7.81 -15.90 13.48
N LYS A 249 6.75 -16.70 13.67
CA LYS A 249 6.46 -17.34 14.97
C LYS A 249 7.44 -18.44 15.35
N ASN A 250 7.84 -19.27 14.41
CA ASN A 250 8.59 -20.51 14.73
C ASN A 250 9.72 -20.84 13.74
N LYS A 251 10.05 -19.92 12.82
CA LYS A 251 11.08 -20.05 11.77
C LYS A 251 10.83 -21.21 10.78
N LYS A 252 9.58 -21.62 10.59
CA LYS A 252 9.20 -22.65 9.65
C LYS A 252 8.34 -22.06 8.51
N LEU A 253 8.61 -22.47 7.27
CA LEU A 253 7.84 -22.07 6.11
C LEU A 253 6.63 -23.01 5.90
N GLU A 254 5.68 -22.94 6.83
CA GLU A 254 4.47 -23.76 6.81
C GLU A 254 3.26 -22.89 6.41
N ARG A 255 2.45 -23.36 5.46
CA ARG A 255 1.26 -22.62 5.02
C ARG A 255 0.15 -22.70 6.06
N THR A 256 -0.48 -21.56 6.32
CA THR A 256 -1.70 -21.47 7.12
C THR A 256 -2.90 -21.31 6.19
N GLY A 257 -3.72 -22.34 6.04
CA GLY A 257 -4.87 -22.32 5.14
C GLY A 257 -4.51 -22.58 3.66
N THR A 258 -5.51 -22.48 2.78
CA THR A 258 -5.39 -22.88 1.36
C THR A 258 -5.27 -21.73 0.37
N GLY A 259 -5.43 -20.50 0.81
CA GLY A 259 -5.39 -19.28 0.01
C GLY A 259 -6.32 -18.21 0.55
N SER A 260 -6.22 -17.00 0.04
CA SER A 260 -6.96 -15.83 0.48
C SER A 260 -7.59 -15.10 -0.71
N ILE A 261 -8.63 -14.32 -0.43
CA ILE A 261 -9.22 -13.37 -1.39
C ILE A 261 -8.35 -12.12 -1.58
N THR A 262 -7.38 -11.89 -0.69
CA THR A 262 -6.52 -10.73 -0.76
C THR A 262 -5.49 -10.89 -1.88
N GLU A 263 -5.50 -9.94 -2.81
CA GLU A 263 -4.56 -9.95 -3.93
C GLU A 263 -3.25 -9.22 -3.55
N GLY A 264 -2.12 -9.73 -4.07
CA GLY A 264 -0.82 -9.09 -3.95
C GLY A 264 -0.15 -9.21 -2.58
N ILE A 265 -0.72 -9.96 -1.64
CA ILE A 265 -0.14 -10.25 -0.33
C ILE A 265 -0.18 -11.76 -0.03
N GLY A 266 0.60 -12.17 0.97
CA GLY A 266 0.85 -13.58 1.26
C GLY A 266 1.95 -14.16 0.38
N GLN A 267 2.84 -14.94 0.96
CA GLN A 267 4.01 -15.50 0.28
C GLN A 267 4.25 -16.95 0.60
N GLY A 268 4.91 -17.66 -0.34
CA GLY A 268 5.41 -19.01 -0.17
C GLY A 268 6.89 -19.08 0.26
N ARG A 269 7.57 -17.93 0.39
CA ARG A 269 8.99 -17.82 0.73
C ARG A 269 9.31 -16.48 1.38
N VAL A 270 10.46 -16.35 1.99
CA VAL A 270 11.05 -15.06 2.36
C VAL A 270 11.71 -14.46 1.11
N THR A 271 11.24 -13.29 0.67
CA THR A 271 11.78 -12.57 -0.50
C THR A 271 13.07 -11.83 -0.15
N GLU A 272 13.88 -11.47 -1.15
CA GLU A 272 15.10 -10.68 -0.89
C GLU A 272 14.79 -9.26 -0.39
N ASN A 273 13.58 -8.72 -0.65
CA ASN A 273 13.13 -7.47 -0.05
C ASN A 273 12.87 -7.61 1.48
N LEU A 274 12.35 -8.76 1.92
CA LEU A 274 12.01 -8.97 3.34
C LEU A 274 13.21 -9.46 4.16
N LYS A 275 14.05 -10.28 3.57
CA LYS A 275 15.14 -11.02 4.23
C LYS A 275 16.10 -10.16 5.06
N PRO A 276 16.53 -8.95 4.63
CA PRO A 276 17.45 -8.13 5.42
C PRO A 276 16.88 -7.64 6.75
N ASP A 277 15.55 -7.58 6.88
CA ASP A 277 14.87 -6.97 8.02
C ASP A 277 13.90 -7.93 8.72
N VAL A 278 13.81 -9.18 8.28
CA VAL A 278 12.84 -10.14 8.82
C VAL A 278 13.01 -10.37 10.33
N ASP A 279 14.23 -10.29 10.85
CA ASP A 279 14.53 -10.44 12.28
C ASP A 279 14.25 -9.18 13.10
N LEU A 280 13.91 -8.05 12.46
CA LEU A 280 13.42 -6.83 13.11
C LEU A 280 11.91 -6.86 13.35
N ILE A 281 11.19 -7.82 12.77
CA ILE A 281 9.75 -8.00 12.95
C ILE A 281 9.53 -8.71 14.29
N ASP A 282 8.86 -8.03 15.23
CA ASP A 282 8.69 -8.51 16.60
C ASP A 282 7.65 -9.64 16.72
N ASP A 283 6.59 -9.62 15.89
CA ASP A 283 5.51 -10.61 15.96
C ASP A 283 4.70 -10.68 14.64
N ALA A 284 3.72 -11.56 14.59
CA ALA A 284 2.81 -11.71 13.46
C ALA A 284 1.38 -12.02 13.91
N LEU A 285 0.41 -11.54 13.14
CA LEU A 285 -1.01 -11.89 13.26
C LEU A 285 -1.48 -12.58 11.99
N HIS A 286 -2.20 -13.68 12.14
CA HIS A 286 -2.95 -14.32 11.06
C HIS A 286 -4.33 -13.66 10.97
N ILE A 287 -4.74 -13.23 9.77
CA ILE A 287 -6.00 -12.51 9.55
C ILE A 287 -6.83 -13.29 8.54
N GLU A 288 -7.99 -13.73 8.96
CA GLU A 288 -8.92 -14.49 8.17
C GLU A 288 -9.63 -13.61 7.12
N ASP A 289 -10.04 -14.21 6.00
CA ASP A 289 -10.75 -13.51 4.92
C ASP A 289 -12.09 -12.93 5.37
N GLU A 290 -12.81 -13.63 6.28
CA GLU A 290 -14.07 -13.18 6.84
C GLU A 290 -13.92 -11.84 7.58
N ALA A 291 -12.89 -11.70 8.40
CA ALA A 291 -12.61 -10.45 9.11
C ALA A 291 -12.24 -9.32 8.14
N SER A 292 -11.53 -9.65 7.06
CA SER A 292 -11.17 -8.68 6.01
C SER A 292 -12.42 -8.21 5.26
N VAL A 293 -13.34 -9.12 4.93
CA VAL A 293 -14.62 -8.78 4.26
C VAL A 293 -15.47 -7.89 5.18
N GLU A 294 -15.69 -8.28 6.42
CA GLU A 294 -16.40 -7.44 7.40
C GLU A 294 -15.83 -6.02 7.44
N MET A 295 -14.50 -5.90 7.51
CA MET A 295 -13.81 -4.61 7.62
C MET A 295 -13.94 -3.75 6.37
N ILE A 296 -14.01 -4.32 5.15
CA ILE A 296 -14.30 -3.57 3.92
C ILE A 296 -15.59 -2.76 4.07
N PHE A 297 -16.65 -3.44 4.52
CA PHE A 297 -17.98 -2.83 4.63
C PHE A 297 -18.08 -1.89 5.84
N ARG A 298 -17.38 -2.19 6.93
CA ARG A 298 -17.30 -1.28 8.08
C ARG A 298 -16.61 0.03 7.69
N MET A 299 -15.46 -0.04 7.03
CA MET A 299 -14.72 1.16 6.60
C MET A 299 -15.53 2.01 5.64
N LEU A 300 -16.26 1.39 4.71
CA LEU A 300 -17.16 2.10 3.81
C LEU A 300 -18.29 2.82 4.58
N ASN A 301 -18.93 2.11 5.51
CA ASN A 301 -20.10 2.64 6.24
C ASN A 301 -19.76 3.62 7.35
N GLU A 302 -18.69 3.37 8.11
CA GLU A 302 -18.33 4.10 9.32
C GLU A 302 -17.39 5.28 9.03
N GLU A 303 -16.50 5.14 8.03
CA GLU A 303 -15.46 6.14 7.71
C GLU A 303 -15.60 6.74 6.31
N GLY A 304 -16.48 6.20 5.45
CA GLY A 304 -16.54 6.58 4.04
C GLY A 304 -15.32 6.15 3.23
N LEU A 305 -14.52 5.22 3.74
CA LEU A 305 -13.31 4.72 3.10
C LEU A 305 -13.62 3.49 2.22
N TYR A 306 -13.47 3.66 0.91
CA TYR A 306 -13.68 2.62 -0.10
C TYR A 306 -12.38 1.91 -0.41
N ILE A 307 -12.04 0.87 0.37
CA ILE A 307 -10.71 0.24 0.41
C ILE A 307 -10.72 -1.20 -0.11
N GLY A 308 -9.58 -1.64 -0.68
CA GLY A 308 -9.38 -3.02 -1.13
C GLY A 308 -9.22 -4.03 0.01
N ALA A 309 -9.27 -5.33 -0.33
CA ALA A 309 -9.21 -6.41 0.67
C ALA A 309 -7.89 -6.43 1.46
N SER A 310 -6.74 -6.15 0.81
CA SER A 310 -5.45 -6.07 1.50
C SER A 310 -5.38 -4.89 2.47
N SER A 311 -6.02 -3.77 2.12
CA SER A 311 -6.15 -2.60 3.00
C SER A 311 -7.01 -2.93 4.23
N ALA A 312 -8.15 -3.61 4.01
CA ALA A 312 -9.03 -4.04 5.09
C ALA A 312 -8.35 -5.05 6.03
N LEU A 313 -7.59 -6.00 5.49
CA LEU A 313 -6.76 -6.93 6.28
C LEU A 313 -5.79 -6.17 7.18
N ASN A 314 -5.12 -5.15 6.64
CA ASN A 314 -4.22 -4.29 7.41
C ASN A 314 -4.94 -3.55 8.54
N VAL A 315 -6.15 -3.04 8.29
CA VAL A 315 -6.96 -2.36 9.30
C VAL A 315 -7.40 -3.32 10.40
N VAL A 316 -7.85 -4.55 10.06
CA VAL A 316 -8.14 -5.61 11.06
C VAL A 316 -6.92 -5.89 11.92
N ALA A 317 -5.75 -6.02 11.29
CA ALA A 317 -4.51 -6.30 12.00
C ALA A 317 -4.13 -5.16 12.95
N ALA A 318 -4.25 -3.90 12.51
CA ALA A 318 -3.99 -2.74 13.36
C ALA A 318 -4.97 -2.65 14.54
N TYR A 319 -6.26 -2.93 14.31
CA TYR A 319 -7.26 -3.01 15.35
C TYR A 319 -6.92 -4.09 16.40
N ARG A 320 -6.55 -5.29 15.95
CA ARG A 320 -6.15 -6.39 16.85
C ARG A 320 -4.85 -6.05 17.59
N MET A 321 -3.85 -5.48 16.92
CA MET A 321 -2.60 -5.03 17.54
C MET A 321 -2.84 -3.96 18.62
N ALA A 322 -3.66 -2.96 18.34
CA ALA A 322 -4.00 -1.90 19.29
C ALA A 322 -4.62 -2.47 20.57
N LYS A 323 -5.55 -3.43 20.43
CA LYS A 323 -6.16 -4.14 21.60
C LYS A 323 -5.13 -4.95 22.39
N LEU A 324 -4.14 -5.55 21.73
CA LEU A 324 -3.08 -6.32 22.39
C LEU A 324 -2.06 -5.43 23.11
N LEU A 325 -1.75 -4.25 22.54
CA LEU A 325 -0.87 -3.27 23.18
C LEU A 325 -1.55 -2.53 24.35
N GLY A 326 -2.88 -2.43 24.31
CA GLY A 326 -3.70 -1.86 25.38
C GLY A 326 -4.15 -0.43 25.10
N LYS A 327 -5.10 0.02 25.92
CA LYS A 327 -5.75 1.32 25.80
C LYS A 327 -4.72 2.48 25.84
N GLY A 328 -4.90 3.43 24.94
CA GLY A 328 -4.02 4.60 24.78
C GLY A 328 -2.87 4.35 23.80
N SER A 329 -2.66 3.11 23.31
CA SER A 329 -1.63 2.83 22.32
C SER A 329 -1.96 3.45 20.96
N ARG A 330 -0.91 3.78 20.20
CA ARG A 330 -0.98 4.32 18.85
C ARG A 330 -0.39 3.34 17.86
N VAL A 331 -1.19 2.88 16.91
CA VAL A 331 -0.82 1.87 15.93
C VAL A 331 -1.05 2.39 14.52
N ALA A 332 -0.01 2.34 13.69
CA ALA A 332 -0.10 2.67 12.28
C ALA A 332 -0.15 1.43 11.40
N THR A 333 -0.86 1.54 10.28
CA THR A 333 -0.91 0.55 9.22
C THR A 333 -0.97 1.19 7.84
N ILE A 334 -1.02 0.38 6.79
CA ILE A 334 -1.04 0.81 5.39
C ILE A 334 -2.42 0.56 4.79
N ILE A 335 -3.07 1.60 4.28
CA ILE A 335 -4.23 1.48 3.40
C ILE A 335 -3.69 1.43 1.97
N ALA A 336 -3.43 0.21 1.50
CA ALA A 336 -2.57 -0.06 0.34
C ALA A 336 -3.16 0.39 -0.99
N ASP A 337 -4.48 0.24 -1.16
CA ASP A 337 -5.24 0.61 -2.36
C ASP A 337 -6.72 0.81 -2.05
N GLY A 338 -7.46 1.36 -3.03
CA GLY A 338 -8.91 1.43 -3.04
C GLY A 338 -9.57 0.16 -3.56
N ALA A 339 -10.90 0.09 -3.44
CA ALA A 339 -11.69 -1.04 -3.93
C ALA A 339 -12.07 -0.95 -5.42
N ASP A 340 -11.73 0.14 -6.11
CA ASP A 340 -12.13 0.41 -7.50
C ASP A 340 -11.79 -0.74 -8.47
N ARG A 341 -10.70 -1.45 -8.21
CA ARG A 341 -10.19 -2.55 -9.04
C ARG A 341 -10.76 -3.92 -8.69
N TYR A 342 -11.64 -3.97 -7.69
CA TYR A 342 -12.15 -5.21 -7.10
C TYR A 342 -13.69 -5.23 -7.01
N GLN A 343 -14.38 -4.27 -7.63
CA GLN A 343 -15.83 -4.09 -7.51
C GLN A 343 -16.59 -5.35 -7.89
N THR A 344 -16.28 -5.94 -9.04
CA THR A 344 -16.92 -7.16 -9.58
C THR A 344 -16.66 -8.42 -8.73
N ARG A 345 -15.85 -8.31 -7.69
CA ARG A 345 -15.57 -9.35 -6.71
C ARG A 345 -16.12 -8.97 -5.34
N LEU A 346 -15.55 -7.98 -4.68
CA LEU A 346 -15.86 -7.64 -3.28
C LEU A 346 -17.29 -7.14 -3.07
N PHE A 347 -17.92 -6.57 -4.11
CA PHE A 347 -19.27 -6.02 -4.06
C PHE A 347 -20.28 -6.84 -4.91
N SER A 348 -19.88 -8.04 -5.38
CA SER A 348 -20.71 -8.98 -6.11
C SER A 348 -21.20 -10.07 -5.17
N ARG A 349 -22.52 -10.22 -5.10
CA ARG A 349 -23.17 -11.28 -4.29
C ARG A 349 -22.74 -12.66 -4.75
N LYS A 350 -22.81 -12.92 -6.05
CA LYS A 350 -22.42 -14.19 -6.65
C LYS A 350 -20.97 -14.56 -6.33
N TRP A 351 -20.06 -13.59 -6.39
CA TRP A 351 -18.66 -13.83 -6.08
C TRP A 351 -18.45 -14.13 -4.59
N LEU A 352 -19.03 -13.34 -3.68
CA LEU A 352 -18.94 -13.56 -2.24
C LEU A 352 -19.54 -14.92 -1.84
N GLU A 353 -20.71 -15.31 -2.39
CA GLU A 353 -21.30 -16.62 -2.18
C GLU A 353 -20.40 -17.75 -2.68
N SER A 354 -19.78 -17.60 -3.87
CA SER A 354 -18.83 -18.57 -4.43
C SER A 354 -17.60 -18.80 -3.56
N LYS A 355 -17.23 -17.77 -2.77
CA LYS A 355 -16.14 -17.82 -1.79
C LYS A 355 -16.60 -18.18 -0.38
N LYS A 356 -17.90 -18.37 -0.16
CA LYS A 356 -18.54 -18.59 1.15
C LYS A 356 -18.31 -17.43 2.15
N LEU A 357 -18.23 -16.21 1.63
CA LEU A 357 -17.91 -15.00 2.39
C LEU A 357 -19.07 -13.99 2.44
N TYR A 358 -20.23 -14.32 1.83
CA TYR A 358 -21.38 -13.40 1.87
C TYR A 358 -21.89 -13.17 3.29
N ASP A 359 -21.90 -14.21 4.13
CA ASP A 359 -22.34 -14.13 5.52
C ASP A 359 -21.36 -13.39 6.44
N ALA A 360 -20.12 -13.16 5.98
CA ALA A 360 -19.15 -12.30 6.67
C ALA A 360 -19.47 -10.80 6.52
N VAL A 361 -20.32 -10.43 5.55
CA VAL A 361 -20.84 -9.07 5.44
C VAL A 361 -21.92 -8.85 6.50
N PRO A 362 -21.75 -7.93 7.46
CA PRO A 362 -22.76 -7.67 8.49
C PRO A 362 -24.13 -7.40 7.87
N ALA A 363 -25.20 -8.02 8.38
CA ALA A 363 -26.53 -7.94 7.80
C ALA A 363 -27.01 -6.51 7.45
N PRO A 364 -26.79 -5.47 8.29
CA PRO A 364 -27.16 -4.09 7.95
C PRO A 364 -26.35 -3.51 6.79
N LEU A 365 -25.16 -4.07 6.48
CA LEU A 365 -24.23 -3.60 5.45
C LEU A 365 -24.36 -4.36 4.12
N GLN A 366 -25.14 -5.46 4.08
CA GLN A 366 -25.38 -6.21 2.83
C GLN A 366 -26.04 -5.37 1.73
N LYS A 367 -26.68 -4.25 2.09
CA LYS A 367 -27.18 -3.24 1.14
C LYS A 367 -26.12 -2.67 0.20
N TYR A 368 -24.84 -2.75 0.56
CA TYR A 368 -23.72 -2.30 -0.28
C TYR A 368 -23.24 -3.38 -1.27
N VAL A 369 -23.71 -4.62 -1.14
CA VAL A 369 -23.42 -5.68 -2.12
C VAL A 369 -24.41 -5.53 -3.27
N VAL A 370 -24.08 -4.61 -4.18
CA VAL A 370 -25.01 -4.13 -5.24
C VAL A 370 -24.82 -4.81 -6.59
N LEU A 371 -23.72 -5.53 -6.78
CA LEU A 371 -23.45 -6.25 -8.02
C LEU A 371 -23.95 -7.71 -7.92
N PRO A 372 -24.52 -8.24 -9.04
CA PRO A 372 -25.07 -9.60 -9.07
C PRO A 372 -24.02 -10.68 -8.85
#